data_91ac8a5cbd2244b52043f593495d2ad5
#
_entry.id   91ac8a5cbd2244b52043f593495d2ad5
#
_cell.length_a   1.000
_cell.length_b   1.000
_cell.length_c   1.000
_cell.angle_alpha   90.00
_cell.angle_beta   90.00
_cell.angle_gamma   90.00
#
_symmetry.space_group_name_H-M   'P 1'
#
loop_
_entity.id
_entity.type
_entity.pdbx_description
1 polymer ?
#
loop_
_entity_poly.entity_id
_entity_poly.type
_entity_poly.pdbx_seq_one_letter_code
_entity_poly.pdbx_strand_id
1 'polypeptide(L)'
;NYYPSEQLSKLMQGKWLILARNKYNLDLLEEGLKLEGYYYQRNGSTSVDAKSIRAIQAWEKIRKGGELALKEVKDFYYYLMVDKSVNRGHKTMQKADREKLYNYETLTKEHGLNVSNNFPWFEAFDSMPRLKSTYIRSVLRRGQKITHDPRIKLSTIHGAKGGEADNVMLLTDLSKKTDESYWLNKDEERR
;
A
#
# COMPACT_ATOMS: atom_id res chain seq x y z
N ASN A 1 -3.41 10.47 -22.41
CA ASN A 1 -2.00 10.43 -22.03
C ASN A 1 -1.70 9.03 -21.53
N TYR A 2 -1.04 8.25 -22.35
CA TYR A 2 -0.69 6.87 -22.06
C TYR A 2 0.78 6.84 -21.65
N TYR A 3 1.06 6.41 -20.42
CA TYR A 3 2.44 6.12 -20.03
C TYR A 3 2.74 4.69 -20.50
N PRO A 4 3.64 4.49 -21.48
CA PRO A 4 3.93 3.17 -21.99
C PRO A 4 4.50 2.29 -20.88
N SER A 5 4.00 1.04 -20.79
CA SER A 5 4.49 0.03 -19.84
C SER A 5 6.01 -0.15 -19.89
N GLU A 6 6.62 0.09 -21.05
CA GLU A 6 8.09 0.09 -21.24
C GLU A 6 8.83 1.12 -20.38
N GLN A 7 8.26 2.30 -20.14
CA GLN A 7 8.88 3.30 -19.26
C GLN A 7 8.77 2.89 -17.79
N LEU A 8 7.66 2.23 -17.40
CA LEU A 8 7.49 1.72 -16.05
C LEU A 8 8.42 0.54 -15.76
N SER A 9 8.80 -0.25 -16.77
CA SER A 9 9.77 -1.34 -16.58
C SER A 9 11.15 -0.87 -16.10
N LYS A 10 11.55 0.35 -16.45
CA LYS A 10 12.79 0.98 -15.97
C LYS A 10 12.80 1.23 -14.46
N LEU A 11 11.62 1.33 -13.82
CA LEU A 11 11.48 1.53 -12.38
C LEU A 11 11.86 0.30 -11.54
N MET A 12 12.36 -0.77 -12.15
CA MET A 12 12.72 -2.02 -11.46
C MET A 12 13.97 -1.91 -10.59
N GLN A 13 14.87 -0.95 -10.86
CA GLN A 13 16.15 -0.80 -10.15
C GLN A 13 16.32 0.61 -9.58
N GLY A 14 17.05 0.70 -8.46
CA GLY A 14 17.36 1.98 -7.81
C GLY A 14 16.17 2.64 -7.10
N LYS A 15 16.44 3.77 -6.46
CA LYS A 15 15.43 4.65 -5.86
C LYS A 15 15.02 5.69 -6.90
N TRP A 16 13.73 5.91 -7.02
CA TRP A 16 13.14 6.80 -8.00
C TRP A 16 12.35 7.93 -7.32
N LEU A 17 12.63 9.14 -7.74
CA LEU A 17 11.81 10.31 -7.42
C LEU A 17 11.12 10.76 -8.70
N ILE A 18 9.80 10.62 -8.75
CA ILE A 18 9.00 11.00 -9.90
C ILE A 18 8.30 12.30 -9.58
N LEU A 19 8.56 13.30 -10.40
CA LEU A 19 8.12 14.67 -10.21
C LEU A 19 7.13 15.08 -11.28
N ALA A 20 6.09 15.81 -10.88
CA ALA A 20 5.21 16.50 -11.80
C ALA A 20 4.97 17.94 -11.33
N ARG A 21 4.65 18.83 -12.26
CA ARG A 21 4.23 20.19 -11.92
C ARG A 21 2.87 20.19 -11.20
N ASN A 22 1.94 19.36 -11.65
CA ASN A 22 0.58 19.29 -11.14
C ASN A 22 0.29 17.94 -10.44
N LYS A 23 -0.62 17.96 -9.46
CA LYS A 23 -1.11 16.75 -8.79
C LYS A 23 -1.84 15.80 -9.76
N TYR A 24 -2.57 16.34 -10.73
CA TYR A 24 -3.32 15.57 -11.73
C TYR A 24 -2.44 14.60 -12.53
N ASN A 25 -1.26 15.04 -12.97
CA ASN A 25 -0.34 14.17 -13.70
C ASN A 25 0.19 13.04 -12.82
N LEU A 26 0.35 13.29 -11.51
CA LEU A 26 0.69 12.24 -10.55
C LEU A 26 -0.47 11.25 -10.34
N ASP A 27 -1.73 11.69 -10.41
CA ASP A 27 -2.89 10.81 -10.26
C ASP A 27 -2.94 9.78 -11.39
N LEU A 28 -2.74 10.20 -12.63
CA LEU A 28 -2.67 9.29 -13.79
C LEU A 28 -1.53 8.27 -13.68
N LEU A 29 -0.35 8.75 -13.26
CA LEU A 29 0.79 7.87 -13.06
C LEU A 29 0.53 6.87 -11.93
N GLU A 30 -0.11 7.31 -10.84
CA GLU A 30 -0.47 6.47 -9.69
C GLU A 30 -1.38 5.32 -10.10
N GLU A 31 -2.36 5.57 -10.97
CA GLU A 31 -3.22 4.53 -11.54
C GLU A 31 -2.39 3.49 -12.32
N GLY A 32 -1.49 3.93 -13.18
CA GLY A 32 -0.58 3.05 -13.91
C GLY A 32 0.30 2.22 -12.99
N LEU A 33 0.90 2.83 -11.96
CA LEU A 33 1.71 2.12 -10.97
C LEU A 33 0.91 1.07 -10.18
N LYS A 34 -0.36 1.38 -9.85
CA LYS A 34 -1.25 0.42 -9.18
C LYS A 34 -1.59 -0.75 -10.08
N LEU A 35 -1.94 -0.50 -11.34
CA LEU A 35 -2.25 -1.54 -12.32
C LEU A 35 -1.07 -2.49 -12.54
N GLU A 36 0.13 -1.94 -12.63
CA GLU A 36 1.37 -2.69 -12.80
C GLU A 36 1.90 -3.31 -11.49
N GLY A 37 1.28 -3.03 -10.34
CA GLY A 37 1.66 -3.58 -9.04
C GLY A 37 2.99 -3.02 -8.50
N TYR A 38 3.25 -1.75 -8.68
CA TYR A 38 4.39 -1.08 -8.06
C TYR A 38 4.04 -0.55 -6.67
N TYR A 39 4.95 -0.76 -5.71
CA TYR A 39 4.88 -0.18 -4.37
C TYR A 39 5.54 1.19 -4.38
N TYR A 40 4.82 2.22 -3.97
CA TYR A 40 5.28 3.61 -4.01
C TYR A 40 4.83 4.40 -2.78
N GLN A 41 5.43 5.57 -2.61
CA GLN A 41 5.05 6.57 -1.61
C GLN A 41 4.58 7.85 -2.32
N ARG A 42 3.53 8.46 -1.79
CA ARG A 42 3.05 9.78 -2.20
C ARG A 42 2.62 10.59 -0.99
N ASN A 43 3.10 11.83 -0.89
CA ASN A 43 2.78 12.75 0.22
C ASN A 43 3.00 12.13 1.62
N GLY A 44 4.10 11.39 1.80
CA GLY A 44 4.41 10.71 3.06
C GLY A 44 3.66 9.41 3.31
N SER A 45 2.62 9.10 2.53
CA SER A 45 1.83 7.86 2.66
C SER A 45 2.24 6.81 1.64
N THR A 46 2.32 5.56 2.07
CA THR A 46 2.61 4.43 1.20
C THR A 46 1.34 3.93 0.50
N SER A 47 1.49 3.40 -0.71
CA SER A 47 0.39 2.89 -1.54
C SER A 47 -0.32 1.67 -0.94
N VAL A 48 0.35 0.95 -0.04
CA VAL A 48 -0.26 -0.03 0.88
C VAL A 48 -0.25 0.58 2.27
N ASP A 49 -1.41 0.77 2.87
CA ASP A 49 -1.51 1.42 4.18
C ASP A 49 -0.92 0.56 5.31
N ALA A 50 -0.42 1.22 6.34
CA ALA A 50 0.25 0.59 7.46
C ALA A 50 -0.62 -0.45 8.21
N LYS A 51 -1.95 -0.26 8.25
CA LYS A 51 -2.85 -1.22 8.89
C LYS A 51 -2.90 -2.53 8.11
N SER A 52 -2.98 -2.47 6.78
CA SER A 52 -2.92 -3.66 5.94
C SER A 52 -1.60 -4.41 6.08
N ILE A 53 -0.49 -3.68 6.12
CA ILE A 53 0.84 -4.28 6.30
C ILE A 53 0.90 -5.04 7.62
N ARG A 54 0.51 -4.39 8.74
CA ARG A 54 0.50 -5.05 10.06
C ARG A 54 -0.43 -6.26 10.11
N ALA A 55 -1.63 -6.15 9.53
CA ALA A 55 -2.58 -7.25 9.49
C ALA A 55 -2.00 -8.47 8.74
N ILE A 56 -1.38 -8.24 7.57
CA ILE A 56 -0.74 -9.30 6.79
C ILE A 56 0.41 -9.94 7.58
N GLN A 57 1.27 -9.12 8.19
CA GLN A 57 2.38 -9.61 9.00
C GLN A 57 1.88 -10.44 10.19
N ALA A 58 0.86 -9.97 10.90
CA ALA A 58 0.27 -10.67 12.03
C ALA A 58 -0.31 -12.02 11.60
N TRP A 59 -1.08 -12.06 10.51
CA TRP A 59 -1.64 -13.31 9.98
C TRP A 59 -0.55 -14.28 9.55
N GLU A 60 0.46 -13.82 8.80
CA GLU A 60 1.56 -14.68 8.36
C GLU A 60 2.43 -15.19 9.51
N LYS A 61 2.53 -14.43 10.62
CA LYS A 61 3.23 -14.85 11.83
C LYS A 61 2.43 -15.94 12.57
N ILE A 62 1.12 -15.72 12.81
CA ILE A 62 0.29 -16.64 13.61
C ILE A 62 0.03 -17.96 12.89
N ARG A 63 -0.20 -17.94 11.57
CA ARG A 63 -0.41 -19.17 10.80
C ARG A 63 0.84 -20.07 10.73
N LYS A 64 2.02 -19.52 11.02
CA LYS A 64 3.29 -20.25 11.13
C LYS A 64 3.63 -20.66 12.57
N GLY A 65 2.67 -20.58 13.48
CA GLY A 65 2.83 -20.98 14.87
C GLY A 65 3.42 -19.91 15.80
N GLY A 66 3.50 -18.64 15.34
CA GLY A 66 3.93 -17.53 16.19
C GLY A 66 2.86 -17.07 17.15
N GLU A 67 3.22 -16.17 18.06
CA GLU A 67 2.31 -15.54 19.03
C GLU A 67 2.19 -14.04 18.75
N LEU A 68 1.03 -13.48 19.05
CA LEU A 68 0.66 -12.08 18.76
C LEU A 68 0.23 -11.36 20.02
N ALA A 69 0.60 -10.09 20.14
CA ALA A 69 -0.03 -9.19 21.10
C ALA A 69 -1.46 -8.82 20.64
N LEU A 70 -2.32 -8.43 21.57
CA LEU A 70 -3.72 -8.08 21.27
C LEU A 70 -3.87 -7.04 20.14
N LYS A 71 -2.95 -6.07 20.04
CA LYS A 71 -2.96 -5.06 18.98
C LYS A 71 -2.79 -5.69 17.59
N GLU A 72 -1.87 -6.64 17.46
CA GLU A 72 -1.61 -7.36 16.21
C GLU A 72 -2.82 -8.23 15.82
N VAL A 73 -3.45 -8.89 16.81
CA VAL A 73 -4.69 -9.65 16.59
C VAL A 73 -5.81 -8.75 16.08
N LYS A 74 -6.02 -7.58 16.67
CA LYS A 74 -7.03 -6.61 16.22
C LYS A 74 -6.79 -6.10 14.82
N ASP A 75 -5.51 -5.95 14.39
CA ASP A 75 -5.18 -5.49 13.04
C ASP A 75 -5.69 -6.49 11.98
N PHE A 76 -5.52 -7.81 12.15
CA PHE A 76 -6.03 -8.75 11.15
C PHE A 76 -7.51 -9.12 11.35
N TYR A 77 -8.05 -9.17 12.59
CA TYR A 77 -9.49 -9.35 12.84
C TYR A 77 -10.34 -8.29 12.12
N TYR A 78 -9.81 -7.09 11.92
CA TYR A 78 -10.48 -6.04 11.15
C TYR A 78 -10.88 -6.51 9.75
N TYR A 79 -10.07 -7.37 9.13
CA TYR A 79 -10.29 -7.88 7.77
C TYR A 79 -11.05 -9.21 7.72
N LEU A 80 -11.54 -9.71 8.85
CA LEU A 80 -12.37 -10.92 8.91
C LEU A 80 -13.85 -10.56 8.89
N MET A 81 -14.66 -11.36 8.20
CA MET A 81 -16.13 -11.21 8.16
C MET A 81 -16.77 -11.90 9.35
N VAL A 82 -17.69 -11.20 10.01
CA VAL A 82 -18.49 -11.76 11.09
C VAL A 82 -19.42 -12.86 10.55
N ASP A 83 -19.64 -13.89 11.33
CA ASP A 83 -20.44 -15.10 11.03
C ASP A 83 -19.86 -15.95 9.88
N LYS A 84 -18.66 -15.63 9.40
CA LYS A 84 -17.93 -16.45 8.44
C LYS A 84 -16.53 -16.79 8.96
N SER A 85 -15.66 -15.79 9.06
CA SER A 85 -14.26 -15.96 9.47
C SER A 85 -14.01 -15.65 10.94
N VAL A 86 -14.97 -15.01 11.60
CA VAL A 86 -14.96 -14.78 13.05
C VAL A 86 -16.37 -14.83 13.60
N ASN A 87 -16.56 -15.49 14.75
CA ASN A 87 -17.85 -15.61 15.43
C ASN A 87 -18.37 -14.23 15.89
N ARG A 88 -19.69 -14.06 15.86
CA ARG A 88 -20.35 -12.84 16.35
C ARG A 88 -19.95 -12.53 17.79
N GLY A 89 -19.67 -11.25 18.06
CA GLY A 89 -19.23 -10.77 19.36
C GLY A 89 -17.72 -10.84 19.62
N HIS A 90 -16.95 -11.51 18.77
CA HIS A 90 -15.50 -11.68 18.96
C HIS A 90 -14.64 -10.73 18.11
N LYS A 91 -15.18 -10.11 17.04
CA LYS A 91 -14.41 -9.29 16.08
C LYS A 91 -13.65 -8.12 16.73
N THR A 92 -14.21 -7.51 17.77
CA THR A 92 -13.58 -6.36 18.45
C THR A 92 -12.60 -6.74 19.55
N MET A 93 -12.56 -8.02 19.93
CA MET A 93 -11.70 -8.52 21.01
C MET A 93 -11.83 -7.72 22.33
N GLN A 94 -13.08 -7.31 22.69
CA GLN A 94 -13.33 -6.45 23.85
C GLN A 94 -13.00 -7.11 25.18
N LYS A 95 -13.22 -8.43 25.28
CA LYS A 95 -12.99 -9.22 26.50
C LYS A 95 -11.58 -9.81 26.57
N ALA A 96 -10.71 -9.49 25.60
CA ALA A 96 -9.36 -10.03 25.53
C ALA A 96 -8.40 -9.32 26.48
N ASP A 97 -7.54 -10.07 27.12
CA ASP A 97 -6.49 -9.57 27.99
C ASP A 97 -5.41 -8.82 27.17
N ARG A 98 -5.01 -7.64 27.63
CA ARG A 98 -4.02 -6.80 26.93
C ARG A 98 -2.59 -7.28 27.11
N GLU A 99 -2.32 -8.00 28.17
CA GLU A 99 -0.96 -8.47 28.52
C GLU A 99 -0.69 -9.89 28.01
N LYS A 100 -1.75 -10.62 27.61
CA LYS A 100 -1.64 -11.98 27.08
C LYS A 100 -1.13 -11.99 25.65
N LEU A 101 -0.29 -12.97 25.33
CA LEU A 101 0.03 -13.33 23.95
C LEU A 101 -0.97 -14.37 23.44
N TYR A 102 -1.32 -14.29 22.17
CA TYR A 102 -2.32 -15.09 21.51
C TYR A 102 -1.70 -15.95 20.42
N ASN A 103 -1.86 -17.24 20.50
CA ASN A 103 -1.54 -18.17 19.42
C ASN A 103 -2.81 -18.55 18.64
N TYR A 104 -2.64 -19.27 17.53
CA TYR A 104 -3.75 -19.66 16.66
C TYR A 104 -4.81 -20.49 17.41
N GLU A 105 -4.38 -21.43 18.26
CA GLU A 105 -5.27 -22.31 19.03
C GLU A 105 -6.15 -21.53 20.02
N THR A 106 -5.56 -20.61 20.77
CA THR A 106 -6.29 -19.71 21.68
C THR A 106 -7.30 -18.86 20.93
N LEU A 107 -6.93 -18.31 19.78
CA LEU A 107 -7.86 -17.51 18.98
C LEU A 107 -9.03 -18.33 18.45
N THR A 108 -8.78 -19.56 18.07
CA THR A 108 -9.85 -20.47 17.58
C THR A 108 -10.78 -20.92 18.72
N LYS A 109 -10.22 -21.31 19.86
CA LYS A 109 -11.02 -21.86 20.98
C LYS A 109 -11.75 -20.77 21.79
N GLU A 110 -11.09 -19.65 22.06
CA GLU A 110 -11.58 -18.64 23.02
C GLU A 110 -12.10 -17.38 22.35
N HIS A 111 -11.62 -17.07 21.13
CA HIS A 111 -11.87 -15.78 20.46
C HIS A 111 -12.54 -15.90 19.09
N GLY A 112 -13.13 -17.07 18.81
CA GLY A 112 -14.05 -17.28 17.70
C GLY A 112 -13.43 -17.16 16.31
N LEU A 113 -12.12 -17.40 16.15
CA LEU A 113 -11.46 -17.45 14.86
C LEU A 113 -11.88 -18.73 14.11
N ASN A 114 -12.48 -18.58 12.92
CA ASN A 114 -12.99 -19.70 12.08
C ASN A 114 -12.21 -19.88 10.77
N VAL A 115 -11.07 -19.21 10.62
CA VAL A 115 -10.25 -19.29 9.40
C VAL A 115 -9.13 -20.29 9.62
N SER A 116 -8.96 -21.23 8.69
CA SER A 116 -7.84 -22.18 8.72
C SER A 116 -6.49 -21.46 8.56
N ASN A 117 -5.51 -21.85 9.38
CA ASN A 117 -4.14 -21.34 9.28
C ASN A 117 -3.40 -21.80 8.00
N ASN A 118 -3.98 -22.74 7.23
CA ASN A 118 -3.46 -23.10 5.91
C ASN A 118 -3.72 -22.03 4.85
N PHE A 119 -4.69 -21.15 5.06
CA PHE A 119 -5.00 -20.10 4.11
C PHE A 119 -3.98 -18.96 4.19
N PRO A 120 -3.44 -18.51 3.03
CA PRO A 120 -2.68 -17.29 2.98
C PRO A 120 -3.58 -16.09 3.28
N TRP A 121 -2.98 -14.94 3.64
CA TRP A 121 -3.73 -13.76 4.05
C TRP A 121 -4.82 -13.31 3.04
N PHE A 122 -4.58 -13.47 1.74
CA PHE A 122 -5.52 -13.01 0.70
C PHE A 122 -6.76 -13.91 0.54
N GLU A 123 -6.73 -15.11 1.11
CA GLU A 123 -7.88 -16.00 1.24
C GLU A 123 -8.55 -15.85 2.62
N ALA A 124 -7.75 -15.59 3.65
CA ALA A 124 -8.22 -15.41 5.01
C ALA A 124 -8.98 -14.09 5.21
N PHE A 125 -8.56 -13.00 4.55
CA PHE A 125 -9.10 -11.65 4.74
C PHE A 125 -10.30 -11.38 3.83
N ASP A 126 -11.41 -12.05 4.10
CA ASP A 126 -12.63 -12.02 3.29
C ASP A 126 -13.41 -10.68 3.35
N SER A 127 -13.07 -9.81 4.29
CA SER A 127 -13.59 -8.43 4.42
C SER A 127 -12.66 -7.38 3.79
N MET A 128 -11.51 -7.78 3.25
CA MET A 128 -10.62 -6.85 2.54
C MET A 128 -11.17 -6.55 1.13
N PRO A 129 -11.27 -5.27 0.70
CA PRO A 129 -11.71 -4.94 -0.63
C PRO A 129 -10.89 -5.68 -1.70
N ARG A 130 -11.57 -6.29 -2.68
CA ARG A 130 -10.94 -7.13 -3.71
C ARG A 130 -9.83 -6.41 -4.49
N LEU A 131 -10.07 -5.16 -4.89
CA LEU A 131 -9.07 -4.35 -5.60
C LEU A 131 -7.80 -4.14 -4.77
N LYS A 132 -7.96 -3.89 -3.47
CA LYS A 132 -6.85 -3.74 -2.54
C LYS A 132 -6.06 -5.03 -2.39
N SER A 133 -6.74 -6.16 -2.18
CA SER A 133 -6.10 -7.47 -2.08
C SER A 133 -5.34 -7.82 -3.37
N THR A 134 -5.95 -7.59 -4.53
CA THR A 134 -5.32 -7.84 -5.84
C THR A 134 -4.08 -6.97 -6.03
N TYR A 135 -4.15 -5.68 -5.71
CA TYR A 135 -3.02 -4.78 -5.80
C TYR A 135 -1.85 -5.23 -4.89
N ILE A 136 -2.11 -5.51 -3.61
CA ILE A 136 -1.06 -5.97 -2.67
C ILE A 136 -0.40 -7.26 -3.18
N ARG A 137 -1.21 -8.21 -3.69
CA ARG A 137 -0.68 -9.45 -4.30
C ARG A 137 0.23 -9.16 -5.50
N SER A 138 -0.14 -8.22 -6.36
CA SER A 138 0.67 -7.81 -7.51
C SER A 138 2.01 -7.23 -7.07
N VAL A 139 2.01 -6.35 -6.05
CA VAL A 139 3.22 -5.80 -5.44
C VAL A 139 4.15 -6.91 -4.92
N LEU A 140 3.59 -7.86 -4.16
CA LEU A 140 4.37 -8.97 -3.59
C LEU A 140 4.90 -9.92 -4.66
N ARG A 141 4.14 -10.20 -5.72
CA ARG A 141 4.57 -11.04 -6.86
C ARG A 141 5.74 -10.41 -7.63
N ARG A 142 5.85 -9.09 -7.66
CA ARG A 142 7.02 -8.39 -8.20
C ARG A 142 8.26 -8.48 -7.27
N GLY A 143 8.19 -9.20 -6.17
CA GLY A 143 9.27 -9.31 -5.19
C GLY A 143 9.48 -8.06 -4.33
N GLN A 144 8.54 -7.10 -4.36
CA GLN A 144 8.66 -5.90 -3.55
C GLN A 144 8.23 -6.17 -2.10
N LYS A 145 8.99 -5.64 -1.16
CA LYS A 145 8.76 -5.81 0.27
C LYS A 145 7.93 -4.64 0.80
N ILE A 146 6.64 -4.87 1.08
CA ILE A 146 5.74 -3.84 1.62
C ILE A 146 6.12 -3.38 3.05
N THR A 147 7.05 -4.07 3.69
CA THR A 147 7.57 -3.76 5.04
C THR A 147 8.75 -2.80 5.03
N HIS A 148 9.26 -2.45 3.88
CA HIS A 148 10.37 -1.53 3.69
C HIS A 148 9.88 -0.24 3.02
N ASP A 149 10.70 0.79 3.06
CA ASP A 149 10.40 2.01 2.34
C ASP A 149 10.28 1.76 0.83
N PRO A 150 9.25 2.30 0.17
CA PRO A 150 9.10 2.19 -1.27
C PRO A 150 10.28 2.83 -2.00
N ARG A 151 10.75 2.16 -3.05
CA ARG A 151 11.80 2.70 -3.90
C ARG A 151 11.31 3.83 -4.81
N ILE A 152 10.00 3.91 -5.04
CA ILE A 152 9.36 4.91 -5.89
C ILE A 152 8.69 5.94 -4.99
N LYS A 153 9.06 7.22 -5.15
CA LYS A 153 8.42 8.35 -4.48
C LYS A 153 7.81 9.28 -5.52
N LEU A 154 6.56 9.64 -5.32
CA LEU A 154 5.82 10.58 -6.15
C LEU A 154 5.70 11.91 -5.40
N SER A 155 6.06 13.01 -6.07
CA SER A 155 5.91 14.34 -5.49
C SER A 155 5.68 15.39 -6.58
N THR A 156 5.11 16.52 -6.18
CA THR A 156 5.20 17.70 -7.04
C THR A 156 6.61 18.28 -6.98
N ILE A 157 7.02 19.04 -8.01
CA ILE A 157 8.32 19.73 -8.03
C ILE A 157 8.53 20.55 -6.76
N HIS A 158 7.51 21.28 -6.31
CA HIS A 158 7.57 22.07 -5.07
C HIS A 158 7.67 21.21 -3.80
N GLY A 159 6.97 20.08 -3.77
CA GLY A 159 6.96 19.17 -2.62
C GLY A 159 8.23 18.32 -2.47
N ALA A 160 9.05 18.27 -3.51
CA ALA A 160 10.29 17.48 -3.52
C ALA A 160 11.53 18.29 -3.12
N LYS A 161 11.38 19.55 -2.72
CA LYS A 161 12.52 20.40 -2.36
C LYS A 161 13.41 19.75 -1.30
N GLY A 162 14.68 19.55 -1.61
CA GLY A 162 15.65 18.86 -0.74
C GLY A 162 15.55 17.32 -0.75
N GLY A 163 14.75 16.73 -1.66
CA GLY A 163 14.70 15.28 -1.84
C GLY A 163 15.83 14.78 -2.72
N GLU A 164 16.37 13.60 -2.38
CA GLU A 164 17.41 12.91 -3.13
C GLU A 164 16.95 11.52 -3.54
N ALA A 165 17.38 11.08 -4.74
CA ALA A 165 17.17 9.76 -5.27
C ALA A 165 18.25 9.39 -6.28
N ASP A 166 18.45 8.08 -6.51
CA ASP A 166 19.40 7.59 -7.52
C ASP A 166 18.97 8.00 -8.94
N ASN A 167 17.65 8.06 -9.17
CA ASN A 167 17.04 8.39 -10.44
C ASN A 167 15.91 9.40 -10.25
N VAL A 168 15.83 10.38 -11.13
CA VAL A 168 14.75 11.36 -11.16
C VAL A 168 14.03 11.28 -12.51
N MET A 169 12.71 11.18 -12.45
CA MET A 169 11.84 11.28 -13.62
C MET A 169 10.99 12.53 -13.49
N LEU A 170 11.07 13.42 -14.46
CA LEU A 170 10.24 14.62 -14.54
C LEU A 170 9.15 14.41 -15.59
N LEU A 171 7.89 14.51 -15.16
CA LEU A 171 6.75 14.56 -16.06
C LEU A 171 6.61 16.00 -16.59
N THR A 172 6.79 16.16 -17.88
CA THR A 172 6.82 17.48 -18.54
C THR A 172 5.45 17.97 -19.03
N ASP A 173 4.40 17.14 -18.85
CA ASP A 173 3.04 17.50 -19.23
C ASP A 173 2.57 18.74 -18.45
N LEU A 174 2.16 19.75 -19.18
CA LEU A 174 1.58 20.98 -18.63
C LEU A 174 0.05 20.84 -18.52
N SER A 175 -0.54 21.56 -17.56
CA SER A 175 -1.99 21.73 -17.58
C SER A 175 -2.37 22.65 -18.74
N LYS A 176 -3.59 22.50 -19.28
CA LYS A 176 -4.07 23.37 -20.38
C LYS A 176 -3.85 24.87 -20.08
N LYS A 177 -4.16 25.30 -18.85
CA LYS A 177 -3.96 26.68 -18.40
C LYS A 177 -2.47 27.07 -18.39
N THR A 178 -1.58 26.19 -17.98
CA THR A 178 -0.13 26.45 -17.92
C THR A 178 0.46 26.45 -19.34
N ASP A 179 -0.03 25.58 -20.22
CA ASP A 179 0.38 25.51 -21.61
C ASP A 179 -0.04 26.79 -22.35
N GLU A 180 -1.28 27.23 -22.17
CA GLU A 180 -1.76 28.51 -22.69
C GLU A 180 -0.93 29.70 -22.17
N SER A 181 -0.63 29.75 -20.87
CA SER A 181 0.22 30.79 -20.25
C SER A 181 1.66 30.75 -20.78
N TYR A 182 2.22 29.58 -21.02
CA TYR A 182 3.55 29.39 -21.60
C TYR A 182 3.65 29.98 -23.01
N TRP A 183 2.60 29.80 -23.82
CA TRP A 183 2.57 30.36 -25.19
C TRP A 183 2.29 31.85 -25.22
N LEU A 184 1.55 32.37 -24.24
CA LEU A 184 1.23 33.82 -24.15
C LEU A 184 2.36 34.65 -23.49
N ASN A 185 3.04 34.06 -22.48
CA ASN A 185 4.06 34.76 -21.68
C ASN A 185 5.37 33.95 -21.60
N LYS A 186 6.00 33.70 -22.73
CA LYS A 186 7.23 32.87 -22.85
C LYS A 186 8.33 33.22 -21.86
N ASP A 187 8.43 34.46 -21.41
CA ASP A 187 9.54 34.96 -20.60
C ASP A 187 9.32 34.78 -19.09
N GLU A 188 8.07 34.68 -18.62
CA GLU A 188 7.75 34.46 -17.18
C GLU A 188 7.82 32.99 -16.77
N GLU A 189 7.55 32.06 -17.67
CA GLU A 189 7.56 30.63 -17.39
C GLU A 189 8.94 29.95 -17.51
N ARG A 190 9.93 30.71 -18.03
CA ARG A 190 11.34 30.25 -18.11
C ARG A 190 12.17 30.53 -16.86
N ARG A 191 11.64 31.30 -15.92
CA ARG A 191 12.25 31.57 -14.61
C ARG A 191 11.70 30.62 -13.55
#